data_3ba0d3f88c13432388363c76339f5ba2
#
_entry.id   3ba0d3f88c13432388363c76339f5ba2
#
_cell.length_a   1.000
_cell.length_b   1.000
_cell.length_c   1.000
_cell.angle_alpha   90.00
_cell.angle_beta   90.00
_cell.angle_gamma   90.00
#
_symmetry.space_group_name_H-M   'P 1'
#
loop_
_entity.id
_entity.type
_entity.pdbx_description
1 polymer ?
#
loop_
_entity_poly.entity_id
_entity_poly.type
_entity_poly.pdbx_seq_one_letter_code
_entity_poly.pdbx_strand_id
1 'polypeptide(L)'
;MKRNLLCLLAALLIIGSPLMTSCSSSEDTVESPAKKEYFTQWNTCEALTALKQYVEDVTDPKSDKFIPVEDRIATFDMDGTFVAELYPTYFEYNMLEYRVLDDPAYRDKAPEDVRQAAQAIRDFVRKGTPLPSGFDMIHAYAAAKAYAGMTLAEFDAYVKAYAALPANGFKGMTYGGGVYQPMKEVFDYLKANDFTFYVVSGSDRFICRALAEPLGIAPNRVIGMDVKLKSNQEGEVPGVNYTMGKEEYLVRTDELIIKNLKTNKVLQIAQEIGKVPVLSFGNSSGDCAMHNYCLGNKKYPSAAFMLVADDDQRDHANLAEAEKRRKQWVEAKYHVISMRNDFRTIYGPDVVKVPFTFPE
;
A
#
# COMPACT_ATOMS: atom_id res chain seq x y z
N MET A 1 18.92 41.03 -45.17
CA MET A 1 18.06 41.98 -45.91
C MET A 1 16.98 42.46 -44.97
N LYS A 2 16.98 43.79 -44.81
CA LYS A 2 16.06 44.58 -43.99
C LYS A 2 14.65 44.56 -44.57
N ARG A 3 13.58 44.62 -43.70
CA ARG A 3 12.55 45.64 -43.90
C ARG A 3 11.61 45.72 -42.66
N ASN A 4 11.72 46.86 -42.02
CA ASN A 4 10.72 47.45 -41.08
C ASN A 4 9.43 47.80 -41.83
N LEU A 5 8.31 47.82 -41.18
CA LEU A 5 7.28 48.82 -41.42
C LEU A 5 6.52 49.16 -40.14
N LEU A 6 6.46 50.43 -39.91
CA LEU A 6 5.93 51.24 -38.81
C LEU A 6 4.51 51.74 -39.13
N CYS A 7 3.78 52.15 -38.06
CA CYS A 7 2.65 53.15 -38.02
C CYS A 7 1.24 52.64 -38.34
N LEU A 8 0.19 53.00 -37.63
CA LEU A 8 -0.28 54.36 -37.30
C LEU A 8 -1.31 54.35 -36.14
N LEU A 9 -1.19 55.33 -35.28
CA LEU A 9 -2.23 55.78 -34.33
C LEU A 9 -3.43 56.40 -35.05
N ALA A 10 -4.64 56.20 -34.52
CA ALA A 10 -5.72 57.13 -34.70
C ALA A 10 -6.52 57.25 -33.38
N ALA A 11 -6.43 58.40 -32.78
CA ALA A 11 -7.23 58.82 -31.64
C ALA A 11 -8.57 59.38 -32.11
N LEU A 12 -9.68 58.96 -31.54
CA LEU A 12 -10.98 59.68 -31.65
C LEU A 12 -11.51 59.95 -30.24
N LEU A 13 -11.49 61.21 -29.90
CA LEU A 13 -12.21 61.77 -28.74
C LEU A 13 -13.73 61.86 -29.07
N ILE A 14 -14.56 61.27 -28.25
CA ILE A 14 -15.99 61.57 -28.17
C ILE A 14 -16.34 61.90 -26.73
N ILE A 15 -16.78 63.11 -26.53
CA ILE A 15 -17.29 63.71 -25.31
C ILE A 15 -18.75 63.23 -25.13
N GLY A 16 -19.09 62.65 -24.02
CA GLY A 16 -20.47 62.26 -23.67
C GLY A 16 -20.68 62.18 -22.17
N SER A 17 -21.63 62.94 -21.69
CA SER A 17 -21.99 63.26 -20.31
C SER A 17 -22.26 62.11 -19.37
N PRO A 18 -22.15 62.31 -18.04
CA PRO A 18 -22.27 61.23 -17.06
C PRO A 18 -23.72 60.90 -16.74
N LEU A 19 -24.14 59.69 -16.99
CA LEU A 19 -25.33 59.09 -16.38
C LEU A 19 -24.89 58.42 -15.06
N MET A 20 -25.39 58.94 -13.97
CA MET A 20 -25.32 58.36 -12.65
C MET A 20 -26.12 57.05 -12.65
N THR A 21 -25.42 55.90 -12.70
CA THR A 21 -26.04 54.62 -12.43
C THR A 21 -25.55 54.15 -11.07
N SER A 22 -26.47 54.01 -10.13
CA SER A 22 -26.27 53.44 -8.81
C SER A 22 -25.78 52.00 -8.97
N CYS A 23 -24.50 51.72 -8.70
CA CYS A 23 -24.02 50.38 -8.50
C CYS A 23 -24.41 49.90 -7.12
N SER A 24 -25.40 49.01 -7.04
CA SER A 24 -25.53 48.11 -5.90
C SER A 24 -24.32 47.19 -5.89
N SER A 25 -23.46 47.33 -4.89
CA SER A 25 -22.39 46.37 -4.60
C SER A 25 -23.03 45.05 -4.20
N SER A 26 -23.13 44.11 -5.16
CA SER A 26 -23.20 42.71 -4.81
C SER A 26 -21.83 42.34 -4.22
N GLU A 27 -21.76 42.16 -2.92
CA GLU A 27 -20.67 41.46 -2.28
C GLU A 27 -20.66 40.01 -2.86
N ASP A 28 -19.79 39.77 -3.83
CA ASP A 28 -19.41 38.42 -4.18
C ASP A 28 -18.73 37.81 -2.94
N THR A 29 -19.53 37.13 -2.14
CA THR A 29 -18.99 36.23 -1.12
C THR A 29 -18.23 35.16 -1.86
N VAL A 30 -16.92 35.33 -1.97
CA VAL A 30 -15.98 34.26 -2.34
C VAL A 30 -16.14 33.21 -1.23
N GLU A 31 -16.94 32.18 -1.49
CA GLU A 31 -16.99 31.02 -0.62
C GLU A 31 -15.57 30.49 -0.48
N SER A 32 -15.02 30.58 0.72
CA SER A 32 -13.76 29.93 1.08
C SER A 32 -13.94 28.45 0.74
N PRO A 33 -13.00 27.80 0.02
CA PRO A 33 -13.13 26.41 -0.31
C PRO A 33 -13.36 25.61 0.97
N ALA A 34 -14.44 24.83 1.00
CA ALA A 34 -14.81 24.03 2.16
C ALA A 34 -13.59 23.23 2.62
N LYS A 35 -13.22 23.39 3.89
CA LYS A 35 -12.07 22.67 4.48
C LYS A 35 -12.34 21.17 4.34
N LYS A 36 -11.48 20.43 3.63
CA LYS A 36 -11.66 18.98 3.45
C LYS A 36 -11.81 18.33 4.82
N GLU A 37 -12.90 17.62 5.04
CA GLU A 37 -13.11 16.82 6.23
C GLU A 37 -12.40 15.48 6.06
N TYR A 38 -11.62 15.08 7.07
CA TYR A 38 -10.92 13.79 7.11
C TYR A 38 -11.56 12.89 8.16
N PHE A 39 -11.36 11.59 7.99
CA PHE A 39 -11.79 10.57 8.94
C PHE A 39 -13.31 10.42 9.07
N THR A 40 -14.02 10.63 7.96
CA THR A 40 -15.48 10.43 7.87
C THR A 40 -15.86 8.95 7.98
N GLN A 41 -14.91 8.04 7.67
CA GLN A 41 -15.05 6.59 7.74
C GLN A 41 -14.60 6.01 9.10
N TRP A 42 -14.24 6.86 10.05
CA TRP A 42 -13.81 6.48 11.38
C TRP A 42 -14.87 6.82 12.44
N ASN A 43 -14.93 6.00 13.48
CA ASN A 43 -15.52 6.39 14.75
C ASN A 43 -14.48 7.17 15.57
N THR A 44 -14.95 7.95 16.55
CA THR A 44 -14.05 8.56 17.54
C THR A 44 -13.41 7.46 18.38
N CYS A 45 -12.07 7.37 18.38
CA CYS A 45 -11.32 6.37 19.10
C CYS A 45 -9.97 6.93 19.57
N GLU A 46 -9.32 6.18 20.47
CA GLU A 46 -8.03 6.57 21.05
C GLU A 46 -6.94 6.65 19.98
N ALA A 47 -6.85 5.65 19.09
CA ALA A 47 -5.83 5.60 18.05
C ALA A 47 -5.94 6.78 17.08
N LEU A 48 -7.17 7.13 16.64
CA LEU A 48 -7.40 8.29 15.78
C LEU A 48 -7.05 9.60 16.48
N THR A 49 -7.42 9.73 17.76
CA THR A 49 -7.07 10.91 18.57
C THR A 49 -5.57 11.06 18.69
N ALA A 50 -4.86 9.96 18.97
CA ALA A 50 -3.40 9.94 19.07
C ALA A 50 -2.73 10.32 17.74
N LEU A 51 -3.23 9.80 16.61
CA LEU A 51 -2.72 10.14 15.28
C LEU A 51 -2.88 11.63 14.96
N LYS A 52 -4.07 12.18 15.20
CA LYS A 52 -4.35 13.60 14.94
C LYS A 52 -3.47 14.50 15.80
N GLN A 53 -3.40 14.21 17.13
CA GLN A 53 -2.57 14.99 18.05
C GLN A 53 -1.09 14.90 17.67
N TYR A 54 -0.60 13.71 17.30
CA TYR A 54 0.78 13.54 16.84
C TYR A 54 1.07 14.41 15.61
N VAL A 55 0.20 14.35 14.60
CA VAL A 55 0.39 15.13 13.36
C VAL A 55 0.35 16.64 13.67
N GLU A 56 -0.61 17.10 14.46
CA GLU A 56 -0.69 18.51 14.89
C GLU A 56 0.59 18.95 15.60
N ASP A 57 1.07 18.17 16.57
CA ASP A 57 2.29 18.48 17.33
C ASP A 57 3.53 18.60 16.43
N VAL A 58 3.69 17.70 15.46
CA VAL A 58 4.92 17.65 14.65
C VAL A 58 4.89 18.53 13.41
N THR A 59 3.73 19.09 13.08
CA THR A 59 3.58 19.99 11.92
C THR A 59 3.49 21.46 12.29
N ASP A 60 3.21 21.79 13.56
CA ASP A 60 3.21 23.18 14.04
C ASP A 60 4.66 23.70 14.18
N PRO A 61 5.07 24.72 13.39
CA PRO A 61 6.41 25.30 13.49
C PRO A 61 6.76 25.92 14.85
N LYS A 62 5.75 26.12 15.72
CA LYS A 62 5.94 26.66 17.08
C LYS A 62 6.08 25.57 18.13
N SER A 63 5.81 24.33 17.76
CA SER A 63 5.92 23.17 18.66
C SER A 63 7.38 22.80 18.88
N ASP A 64 7.72 22.43 20.12
CA ASP A 64 9.02 21.84 20.46
C ASP A 64 9.22 20.44 19.85
N LYS A 65 8.12 19.85 19.31
CA LYS A 65 8.10 18.56 18.60
C LYS A 65 8.14 18.70 17.08
N PHE A 66 8.29 19.92 16.55
CA PHE A 66 8.25 20.16 15.10
C PHE A 66 9.24 19.29 14.33
N ILE A 67 8.76 18.70 13.25
CA ILE A 67 9.57 17.90 12.32
C ILE A 67 9.60 18.61 10.97
N PRO A 68 10.77 18.91 10.39
CA PRO A 68 10.88 19.43 9.02
C PRO A 68 10.23 18.48 8.00
N VAL A 69 9.68 19.04 6.92
CA VAL A 69 8.92 18.27 5.90
C VAL A 69 9.72 17.09 5.34
N GLU A 70 11.01 17.30 5.08
CA GLU A 70 11.91 16.28 4.54
C GLU A 70 12.17 15.10 5.48
N ASP A 71 11.84 15.23 6.78
CA ASP A 71 11.99 14.17 7.79
C ASP A 71 10.64 13.58 8.25
N ARG A 72 9.50 14.07 7.71
CA ARG A 72 8.15 13.50 7.97
C ARG A 72 7.95 12.23 7.17
N ILE A 73 8.58 11.13 7.60
CA ILE A 73 8.54 9.83 6.93
C ILE A 73 7.60 8.89 7.69
N ALA A 74 6.61 8.34 6.99
CA ALA A 74 5.74 7.28 7.50
C ALA A 74 5.97 5.97 6.73
N THR A 75 5.94 4.83 7.41
CA THR A 75 6.01 3.51 6.80
C THR A 75 4.74 2.72 7.07
N PHE A 76 4.27 2.00 6.05
CA PHE A 76 3.08 1.17 6.10
C PHE A 76 3.40 -0.24 5.64
N ASP A 77 3.02 -1.25 6.41
CA ASP A 77 2.79 -2.56 5.84
C ASP A 77 1.58 -2.51 4.89
N MET A 78 1.38 -3.54 4.05
CA MET A 78 0.30 -3.57 3.07
C MET A 78 -0.83 -4.50 3.50
N ASP A 79 -0.56 -5.81 3.51
CA ASP A 79 -1.57 -6.84 3.73
C ASP A 79 -2.05 -6.83 5.19
N GLY A 80 -3.35 -6.67 5.41
CA GLY A 80 -3.93 -6.51 6.75
C GLY A 80 -3.73 -5.13 7.38
N THR A 81 -3.03 -4.19 6.69
CA THR A 81 -2.82 -2.82 7.14
C THR A 81 -3.66 -1.82 6.36
N PHE A 82 -3.72 -1.91 5.04
CA PHE A 82 -4.62 -1.13 4.20
C PHE A 82 -5.20 -1.91 3.02
N VAL A 83 -4.70 -3.12 2.77
CA VAL A 83 -5.23 -4.11 1.84
C VAL A 83 -5.68 -5.33 2.62
N ALA A 84 -6.80 -5.94 2.23
CA ALA A 84 -7.35 -7.14 2.85
C ALA A 84 -6.33 -8.29 2.90
N GLU A 85 -6.39 -9.10 3.97
CA GLU A 85 -5.60 -10.34 4.11
C GLU A 85 -6.47 -11.59 4.32
N LEU A 86 -7.81 -11.44 4.37
CA LEU A 86 -8.76 -12.48 4.77
C LEU A 86 -9.72 -12.89 3.63
N TYR A 87 -9.30 -12.87 2.36
CA TYR A 87 -10.13 -13.22 1.20
C TYR A 87 -9.59 -14.38 0.33
N PRO A 88 -9.45 -15.63 0.78
CA PRO A 88 -9.46 -16.14 2.17
C PRO A 88 -8.10 -16.08 2.87
N THR A 89 -7.03 -15.66 2.20
CA THR A 89 -5.68 -15.44 2.73
C THR A 89 -4.99 -14.29 1.99
N TYR A 90 -3.71 -14.07 2.18
CA TYR A 90 -2.95 -13.02 1.50
C TYR A 90 -3.13 -13.06 -0.02
N PHE A 91 -3.20 -11.89 -0.65
CA PHE A 91 -3.32 -11.77 -2.10
C PHE A 91 -2.27 -12.61 -2.84
N GLU A 92 -0.99 -12.51 -2.45
CA GLU A 92 0.09 -13.24 -3.12
C GLU A 92 -0.01 -14.76 -2.95
N TYR A 93 -0.59 -15.25 -1.82
CA TYR A 93 -0.83 -16.67 -1.60
C TYR A 93 -1.95 -17.18 -2.51
N ASN A 94 -3.06 -16.49 -2.55
CA ASN A 94 -4.18 -16.82 -3.44
C ASN A 94 -3.75 -16.80 -4.92
N MET A 95 -2.96 -15.80 -5.32
CA MET A 95 -2.49 -15.68 -6.69
C MET A 95 -1.51 -16.81 -7.07
N LEU A 96 -0.63 -17.23 -6.14
CA LEU A 96 0.25 -18.39 -6.36
C LEU A 96 -0.55 -19.69 -6.45
N GLU A 97 -1.52 -19.91 -5.55
CA GLU A 97 -2.41 -21.08 -5.62
C GLU A 97 -3.09 -21.18 -6.98
N TYR A 98 -3.73 -20.08 -7.41
CA TYR A 98 -4.40 -20.00 -8.71
C TYR A 98 -3.45 -20.32 -9.87
N ARG A 99 -2.29 -19.66 -9.93
CA ARG A 99 -1.32 -19.84 -11.02
C ARG A 99 -0.87 -21.28 -11.16
N VAL A 100 -0.59 -21.92 -10.03
CA VAL A 100 0.06 -23.23 -10.00
C VAL A 100 -0.93 -24.37 -10.16
N LEU A 101 -2.17 -24.21 -9.65
CA LEU A 101 -3.14 -25.31 -9.61
C LEU A 101 -4.30 -25.13 -10.58
N ASP A 102 -4.62 -23.87 -10.97
CA ASP A 102 -5.82 -23.59 -11.76
C ASP A 102 -5.54 -22.89 -13.11
N ASP A 103 -4.45 -22.12 -13.23
CA ASP A 103 -4.11 -21.41 -14.47
C ASP A 103 -3.68 -22.39 -15.57
N PRO A 104 -4.48 -22.58 -16.65
CA PRO A 104 -4.16 -23.54 -17.72
C PRO A 104 -2.86 -23.20 -18.47
N ALA A 105 -2.39 -21.97 -18.40
CA ALA A 105 -1.15 -21.56 -19.06
C ALA A 105 0.12 -22.06 -18.33
N TYR A 106 0.00 -22.40 -17.04
CA TYR A 106 1.16 -22.75 -16.19
C TYR A 106 1.01 -24.04 -15.39
N ARG A 107 -0.20 -24.42 -14.93
CA ARG A 107 -0.41 -25.53 -13.99
C ARG A 107 0.29 -26.84 -14.39
N ASP A 108 0.33 -27.17 -15.68
CA ASP A 108 0.93 -28.41 -16.19
C ASP A 108 2.45 -28.34 -16.28
N LYS A 109 3.05 -27.15 -16.12
CA LYS A 109 4.50 -26.87 -16.17
C LYS A 109 5.11 -26.62 -14.78
N ALA A 110 4.28 -26.52 -13.74
CA ALA A 110 4.73 -26.16 -12.40
C ALA A 110 5.69 -27.24 -11.84
N PRO A 111 6.87 -26.87 -11.35
CA PRO A 111 7.76 -27.78 -10.63
C PRO A 111 7.09 -28.39 -9.39
N GLU A 112 7.54 -29.56 -8.97
CA GLU A 112 6.88 -30.29 -7.87
C GLU A 112 6.93 -29.51 -6.55
N ASP A 113 8.06 -28.89 -6.20
CA ASP A 113 8.19 -28.08 -4.99
C ASP A 113 7.25 -26.84 -5.01
N VAL A 114 7.06 -26.22 -6.17
CA VAL A 114 6.12 -25.11 -6.36
C VAL A 114 4.68 -25.58 -6.23
N ARG A 115 4.38 -26.78 -6.77
CA ARG A 115 3.06 -27.42 -6.65
C ARG A 115 2.73 -27.78 -5.20
N GLN A 116 3.70 -28.30 -4.45
CA GLN A 116 3.53 -28.61 -3.02
C GLN A 116 3.27 -27.35 -2.19
N ALA A 117 3.95 -26.24 -2.48
CA ALA A 117 3.69 -24.97 -1.82
C ALA A 117 2.27 -24.46 -2.10
N ALA A 118 1.81 -24.48 -3.35
CA ALA A 118 0.45 -24.09 -3.72
C ALA A 118 -0.60 -25.02 -3.11
N GLN A 119 -0.34 -26.33 -3.07
CA GLN A 119 -1.24 -27.31 -2.42
C GLN A 119 -1.34 -27.07 -0.91
N ALA A 120 -0.25 -26.70 -0.25
CA ALA A 120 -0.28 -26.34 1.18
C ALA A 120 -1.17 -25.12 1.43
N ILE A 121 -1.13 -24.11 0.57
CA ILE A 121 -2.06 -22.95 0.64
C ILE A 121 -3.51 -23.41 0.45
N ARG A 122 -3.78 -24.24 -0.55
CA ARG A 122 -5.12 -24.79 -0.83
C ARG A 122 -5.67 -25.58 0.36
N ASP A 123 -4.85 -26.41 0.96
CA ASP A 123 -5.24 -27.23 2.11
C ASP A 123 -5.45 -26.36 3.37
N PHE A 124 -4.64 -25.34 3.57
CA PHE A 124 -4.85 -24.35 4.63
C PHE A 124 -6.19 -23.63 4.47
N VAL A 125 -6.46 -23.11 3.29
CA VAL A 125 -7.66 -22.31 3.01
C VAL A 125 -8.95 -23.17 3.03
N ARG A 126 -8.91 -24.37 2.43
CA ARG A 126 -10.11 -25.19 2.23
C ARG A 126 -10.37 -26.18 3.37
N LYS A 127 -9.33 -26.66 4.02
CA LYS A 127 -9.41 -27.74 5.03
C LYS A 127 -8.99 -27.29 6.44
N GLY A 128 -8.44 -26.07 6.59
CA GLY A 128 -7.88 -25.59 7.83
C GLY A 128 -6.59 -26.30 8.25
N THR A 129 -5.90 -26.99 7.31
CA THR A 129 -4.63 -27.64 7.58
C THR A 129 -3.56 -26.58 7.87
N PRO A 130 -2.86 -26.63 9.03
CA PRO A 130 -1.84 -25.64 9.31
C PRO A 130 -0.73 -25.62 8.24
N LEU A 131 -0.29 -24.41 7.89
CA LEU A 131 0.87 -24.24 6.99
C LEU A 131 2.14 -24.81 7.64
N PRO A 132 3.07 -25.38 6.88
CA PRO A 132 4.36 -25.82 7.38
C PRO A 132 5.14 -24.73 8.10
N SER A 133 5.97 -25.09 9.07
CA SER A 133 6.87 -24.13 9.72
C SER A 133 7.78 -23.46 8.69
N GLY A 134 7.95 -22.13 8.80
CA GLY A 134 8.76 -21.35 7.86
C GLY A 134 8.12 -21.17 6.48
N PHE A 135 6.81 -21.32 6.37
CA PHE A 135 6.09 -21.25 5.09
C PHE A 135 6.32 -19.94 4.33
N ASP A 136 6.57 -18.84 5.02
CA ASP A 136 6.92 -17.55 4.37
C ASP A 136 8.09 -17.70 3.38
N MET A 137 9.11 -18.48 3.75
CA MET A 137 10.27 -18.74 2.88
C MET A 137 9.95 -19.77 1.79
N ILE A 138 9.18 -20.81 2.10
CA ILE A 138 8.71 -21.80 1.11
C ILE A 138 7.90 -21.10 0.02
N HIS A 139 6.96 -20.25 0.43
CA HIS A 139 6.17 -19.43 -0.48
C HIS A 139 7.05 -18.51 -1.32
N ALA A 140 8.01 -17.81 -0.71
CA ALA A 140 8.86 -16.85 -1.41
C ALA A 140 9.68 -17.51 -2.54
N TYR A 141 10.27 -18.69 -2.28
CA TYR A 141 10.97 -19.46 -3.31
C TYR A 141 10.03 -20.00 -4.38
N ALA A 142 8.85 -20.48 -4.00
CA ALA A 142 7.86 -20.96 -4.95
C ALA A 142 7.36 -19.82 -5.86
N ALA A 143 7.10 -18.64 -5.30
CA ALA A 143 6.68 -17.46 -6.06
C ALA A 143 7.78 -16.98 -7.02
N ALA A 144 9.04 -16.93 -6.59
CA ALA A 144 10.16 -16.61 -7.48
C ALA A 144 10.19 -17.54 -8.71
N LYS A 145 10.07 -18.85 -8.49
CA LYS A 145 10.04 -19.85 -9.57
C LYS A 145 8.80 -19.78 -10.45
N ALA A 146 7.61 -19.57 -9.85
CA ALA A 146 6.34 -19.61 -10.57
C ALA A 146 6.19 -18.48 -11.60
N TYR A 147 6.89 -17.36 -11.38
CA TYR A 147 6.84 -16.19 -12.26
C TYR A 147 8.19 -15.89 -12.94
N ALA A 148 9.14 -16.81 -12.88
CA ALA A 148 10.43 -16.71 -13.58
C ALA A 148 10.24 -16.65 -15.09
N GLY A 149 11.05 -15.85 -15.76
CA GLY A 149 11.01 -15.63 -17.21
C GLY A 149 10.00 -14.59 -17.66
N MET A 150 9.07 -14.13 -16.82
CA MET A 150 8.19 -13.02 -17.15
C MET A 150 8.96 -11.70 -17.19
N THR A 151 8.66 -10.86 -18.16
CA THR A 151 9.03 -9.45 -18.14
C THR A 151 8.29 -8.73 -17.01
N LEU A 152 8.76 -7.55 -16.61
CA LEU A 152 8.07 -6.75 -15.59
C LEU A 152 6.66 -6.35 -16.05
N ALA A 153 6.47 -6.07 -17.36
CA ALA A 153 5.18 -5.73 -17.93
C ALA A 153 4.21 -6.92 -17.96
N GLU A 154 4.68 -8.11 -18.31
CA GLU A 154 3.86 -9.33 -18.27
C GLU A 154 3.45 -9.69 -16.84
N PHE A 155 4.36 -9.53 -15.88
CA PHE A 155 4.04 -9.79 -14.48
C PHE A 155 3.03 -8.77 -13.93
N ASP A 156 3.20 -7.48 -14.19
CA ASP A 156 2.24 -6.43 -13.83
C ASP A 156 0.85 -6.72 -14.43
N ALA A 157 0.78 -7.06 -15.71
CA ALA A 157 -0.47 -7.42 -16.38
C ALA A 157 -1.11 -8.67 -15.74
N TYR A 158 -0.32 -9.67 -15.36
CA TYR A 158 -0.81 -10.87 -14.68
C TYR A 158 -1.40 -10.54 -13.31
N VAL A 159 -0.69 -9.74 -12.51
CA VAL A 159 -1.16 -9.27 -11.19
C VAL A 159 -2.47 -8.50 -11.33
N LYS A 160 -2.56 -7.55 -12.27
CA LYS A 160 -3.77 -6.74 -12.52
C LYS A 160 -4.94 -7.60 -13.01
N ALA A 161 -4.68 -8.58 -13.85
CA ALA A 161 -5.71 -9.51 -14.31
C ALA A 161 -6.27 -10.35 -13.14
N TYR A 162 -5.40 -10.88 -12.27
CA TYR A 162 -5.83 -11.59 -11.07
C TYR A 162 -6.56 -10.66 -10.09
N ALA A 163 -6.06 -9.46 -9.87
CA ALA A 163 -6.67 -8.45 -9.01
C ALA A 163 -8.09 -8.06 -9.45
N ALA A 164 -8.43 -8.19 -10.73
CA ALA A 164 -9.76 -7.92 -11.27
C ALA A 164 -10.76 -9.06 -11.03
N LEU A 165 -10.32 -10.24 -10.60
CA LEU A 165 -11.22 -11.37 -10.30
C LEU A 165 -12.06 -11.07 -9.05
N PRO A 166 -13.30 -11.58 -8.97
CA PRO A 166 -14.13 -11.49 -7.78
C PRO A 166 -13.43 -12.11 -6.56
N ALA A 167 -13.38 -11.37 -5.47
CA ALA A 167 -12.77 -11.84 -4.22
C ALA A 167 -13.64 -12.91 -3.57
N ASN A 168 -13.05 -14.07 -3.24
CA ASN A 168 -13.75 -15.12 -2.53
C ASN A 168 -14.10 -14.66 -1.09
N GLY A 169 -15.31 -14.97 -0.66
CA GLY A 169 -15.83 -14.56 0.64
C GLY A 169 -16.47 -13.17 0.65
N PHE A 170 -16.57 -12.49 -0.51
CA PHE A 170 -17.19 -11.17 -0.61
C PHE A 170 -18.03 -11.04 -1.89
N LYS A 171 -19.15 -10.34 -1.78
CA LYS A 171 -19.95 -9.86 -2.89
C LYS A 171 -19.64 -8.37 -3.12
N GLY A 172 -19.50 -7.96 -4.38
CA GLY A 172 -19.23 -6.55 -4.73
C GLY A 172 -17.77 -6.13 -4.57
N MET A 173 -16.85 -7.07 -4.36
CA MET A 173 -15.41 -6.80 -4.22
C MET A 173 -14.59 -7.68 -5.18
N THR A 174 -13.53 -7.12 -5.75
CA THR A 174 -12.46 -7.87 -6.42
C THR A 174 -11.26 -8.02 -5.48
N TYR A 175 -10.33 -8.92 -5.81
CA TYR A 175 -9.11 -9.05 -5.01
C TYR A 175 -8.32 -7.74 -4.92
N GLY A 176 -8.18 -6.98 -6.01
CA GLY A 176 -7.54 -5.66 -5.98
C GLY A 176 -8.38 -4.55 -5.35
N GLY A 177 -9.70 -4.78 -5.20
CA GLY A 177 -10.63 -3.86 -4.55
C GLY A 177 -10.69 -3.97 -3.03
N GLY A 178 -10.02 -4.95 -2.45
CA GLY A 178 -9.99 -5.18 -1.01
C GLY A 178 -9.15 -4.14 -0.24
N VAL A 179 -9.50 -2.86 -0.34
CA VAL A 179 -8.80 -1.75 0.31
C VAL A 179 -9.62 -1.21 1.47
N TYR A 180 -8.99 -1.06 2.65
CA TYR A 180 -9.62 -0.49 3.82
C TYR A 180 -9.87 1.00 3.63
N GLN A 181 -11.14 1.40 3.45
CA GLN A 181 -11.52 2.79 3.16
C GLN A 181 -11.05 3.78 4.24
N PRO A 182 -11.12 3.45 5.56
CA PRO A 182 -10.59 4.34 6.58
C PRO A 182 -9.08 4.60 6.46
N MET A 183 -8.29 3.63 5.99
CA MET A 183 -6.85 3.81 5.82
C MET A 183 -6.48 4.69 4.63
N LYS A 184 -7.35 4.80 3.61
CA LYS A 184 -7.19 5.80 2.54
C LYS A 184 -7.28 7.22 3.10
N GLU A 185 -8.16 7.47 4.08
CA GLU A 185 -8.24 8.78 4.74
C GLU A 185 -6.98 9.09 5.55
N VAL A 186 -6.30 8.07 6.11
CA VAL A 186 -4.99 8.25 6.75
C VAL A 186 -3.95 8.73 5.72
N PHE A 187 -3.88 8.10 4.54
CA PHE A 187 -2.97 8.56 3.48
C PHE A 187 -3.26 10.00 3.05
N ASP A 188 -4.54 10.31 2.81
CA ASP A 188 -4.95 11.66 2.43
C ASP A 188 -4.60 12.70 3.50
N TYR A 189 -4.83 12.38 4.77
CA TYR A 189 -4.51 13.25 5.90
C TYR A 189 -3.01 13.47 6.05
N LEU A 190 -2.20 12.41 5.99
CA LEU A 190 -0.75 12.51 6.05
C LEU A 190 -0.18 13.30 4.88
N LYS A 191 -0.69 13.05 3.66
CA LYS A 191 -0.31 13.81 2.46
C LYS A 191 -0.62 15.30 2.59
N ALA A 192 -1.78 15.65 3.14
CA ALA A 192 -2.18 17.05 3.37
C ALA A 192 -1.34 17.75 4.45
N ASN A 193 -0.61 16.99 5.26
CA ASN A 193 0.32 17.47 6.28
C ASN A 193 1.80 17.25 5.89
N ASP A 194 2.06 17.14 4.60
CA ASP A 194 3.40 17.03 3.98
C ASP A 194 4.21 15.81 4.45
N PHE A 195 3.54 14.71 4.83
CA PHE A 195 4.25 13.47 5.09
C PHE A 195 4.56 12.74 3.78
N THR A 196 5.76 12.21 3.70
CA THR A 196 6.15 11.21 2.72
C THR A 196 5.95 9.83 3.32
N PHE A 197 5.15 8.97 2.66
CA PHE A 197 4.96 7.61 3.15
C PHE A 197 5.44 6.57 2.14
N TYR A 198 5.87 5.44 2.69
CA TYR A 198 6.37 4.28 1.98
C TYR A 198 5.57 3.04 2.37
N VAL A 199 5.27 2.21 1.40
CA VAL A 199 4.80 0.84 1.63
C VAL A 199 6.03 -0.04 1.85
N VAL A 200 6.03 -0.82 2.94
CA VAL A 200 7.12 -1.74 3.32
C VAL A 200 6.51 -3.10 3.61
N SER A 201 6.28 -3.89 2.55
CA SER A 201 5.53 -5.14 2.59
C SER A 201 6.41 -6.38 2.56
N GLY A 202 5.91 -7.48 3.16
CA GLY A 202 6.48 -8.81 2.98
C GLY A 202 6.16 -9.45 1.63
N SER A 203 5.15 -8.94 0.91
CA SER A 203 4.74 -9.41 -0.40
C SER A 203 5.69 -8.92 -1.51
N ASP A 204 5.64 -9.56 -2.67
CA ASP A 204 6.48 -9.21 -3.83
C ASP A 204 6.32 -7.73 -4.20
N ARG A 205 7.45 -7.02 -4.39
CA ARG A 205 7.48 -5.58 -4.68
C ARG A 205 6.61 -5.18 -5.87
N PHE A 206 6.57 -5.98 -6.92
CA PHE A 206 5.80 -5.67 -8.12
C PHE A 206 4.31 -5.96 -7.93
N ILE A 207 3.94 -6.95 -7.11
CA ILE A 207 2.55 -7.12 -6.65
C ILE A 207 2.13 -5.89 -5.85
N CYS A 208 2.93 -5.47 -4.88
CA CYS A 208 2.64 -4.30 -4.06
C CYS A 208 2.50 -3.03 -4.91
N ARG A 209 3.33 -2.84 -5.94
CA ARG A 209 3.24 -1.70 -6.87
C ARG A 209 1.92 -1.71 -7.64
N ALA A 210 1.53 -2.86 -8.19
CA ALA A 210 0.28 -2.99 -8.94
C ALA A 210 -0.97 -2.71 -8.06
N LEU A 211 -0.96 -3.17 -6.79
CA LEU A 211 -2.06 -2.93 -5.85
C LEU A 211 -2.07 -1.51 -5.27
N ALA A 212 -0.92 -0.87 -5.16
CA ALA A 212 -0.78 0.48 -4.62
C ALA A 212 -1.03 1.60 -5.67
N GLU A 213 -0.87 1.29 -6.97
CA GLU A 213 -1.06 2.23 -8.07
C GLU A 213 -2.45 2.91 -8.06
N PRO A 214 -3.58 2.18 -7.89
CA PRO A 214 -4.92 2.81 -7.84
C PRO A 214 -5.11 3.75 -6.64
N LEU A 215 -4.26 3.66 -5.61
CA LEU A 215 -4.25 4.54 -4.44
C LEU A 215 -3.38 5.78 -4.65
N GLY A 216 -2.77 5.94 -5.83
CA GLY A 216 -1.87 7.05 -6.14
C GLY A 216 -0.53 6.98 -5.40
N ILE A 217 -0.11 5.79 -4.99
CA ILE A 217 1.20 5.55 -4.37
C ILE A 217 2.22 5.30 -5.48
N ALA A 218 3.22 6.17 -5.57
CA ALA A 218 4.24 6.08 -6.62
C ALA A 218 5.10 4.81 -6.48
N PRO A 219 5.51 4.15 -7.58
CA PRO A 219 6.26 2.89 -7.54
C PRO A 219 7.58 2.95 -6.75
N ASN A 220 8.23 4.11 -6.72
CA ASN A 220 9.45 4.36 -5.94
C ASN A 220 9.20 4.57 -4.44
N ARG A 221 7.95 4.46 -4.00
CA ARG A 221 7.54 4.48 -2.59
C ARG A 221 7.13 3.09 -2.09
N VAL A 222 7.43 2.05 -2.86
CA VAL A 222 7.03 0.67 -2.56
C VAL A 222 8.27 -0.20 -2.41
N ILE A 223 8.47 -0.72 -1.22
CA ILE A 223 9.51 -1.66 -0.81
C ILE A 223 8.82 -2.99 -0.51
N GLY A 224 9.34 -4.08 -1.06
CA GLY A 224 8.73 -5.41 -0.91
C GLY A 224 9.76 -6.53 -0.92
N MET A 225 9.28 -7.77 -0.96
CA MET A 225 10.10 -8.91 -1.28
C MET A 225 10.71 -8.74 -2.68
N ASP A 226 11.98 -9.06 -2.83
CA ASP A 226 12.68 -8.94 -4.09
C ASP A 226 13.14 -10.26 -4.65
N VAL A 227 12.94 -10.42 -5.94
CA VAL A 227 13.56 -11.45 -6.77
C VAL A 227 14.58 -10.80 -7.70
N LYS A 228 15.61 -11.54 -8.06
CA LYS A 228 16.63 -11.07 -8.98
C LYS A 228 16.03 -10.83 -10.36
N LEU A 229 16.40 -9.71 -10.94
CA LEU A 229 16.11 -9.38 -12.33
C LEU A 229 17.38 -9.54 -13.15
N LYS A 230 17.20 -9.83 -14.44
CA LYS A 230 18.31 -9.82 -15.42
C LYS A 230 17.83 -9.27 -16.75
N SER A 231 18.77 -8.86 -17.61
CA SER A 231 18.43 -8.57 -19.00
C SER A 231 18.00 -9.86 -19.72
N ASN A 232 17.06 -9.77 -20.64
CA ASN A 232 16.62 -10.89 -21.46
C ASN A 232 17.73 -11.49 -22.35
N GLN A 233 18.83 -10.77 -22.57
CA GLN A 233 19.99 -11.20 -23.36
C GLN A 233 21.23 -11.51 -22.51
N GLU A 234 21.21 -11.26 -21.20
CA GLU A 234 22.36 -11.43 -20.30
C GLU A 234 22.84 -12.89 -20.21
N GLY A 235 21.94 -13.87 -20.38
CA GLY A 235 22.28 -15.29 -20.24
C GLY A 235 22.82 -15.62 -18.86
N GLU A 236 23.98 -16.28 -18.84
CA GLU A 236 24.71 -16.67 -17.62
C GLU A 236 25.87 -15.70 -17.27
N VAL A 237 26.01 -14.60 -18.02
CA VAL A 237 27.04 -13.59 -17.72
C VAL A 237 26.63 -12.81 -16.49
N PRO A 238 27.49 -12.69 -15.45
CA PRO A 238 27.15 -11.84 -14.31
C PRO A 238 26.92 -10.38 -14.71
N GLY A 239 25.90 -9.73 -14.16
CA GLY A 239 25.53 -8.35 -14.52
C GLY A 239 26.68 -7.34 -14.38
N VAL A 240 27.65 -7.57 -13.47
CA VAL A 240 28.87 -6.75 -13.35
C VAL A 240 29.75 -6.78 -14.62
N ASN A 241 29.63 -7.83 -15.42
CA ASN A 241 30.39 -8.03 -16.65
C ASN A 241 29.52 -7.88 -17.91
N TYR A 242 28.27 -7.50 -17.76
CA TYR A 242 27.30 -7.36 -18.83
C TYR A 242 26.79 -5.92 -18.92
N THR A 243 26.73 -5.37 -20.12
CA THR A 243 26.15 -4.04 -20.38
C THR A 243 24.88 -4.23 -21.17
N MET A 244 23.75 -3.96 -20.53
CA MET A 244 22.42 -4.05 -21.14
C MET A 244 22.29 -3.10 -22.34
N GLY A 245 21.84 -3.64 -23.48
CA GLY A 245 21.58 -2.89 -24.70
C GLY A 245 20.26 -2.10 -24.63
N LYS A 246 20.10 -1.12 -25.54
CA LYS A 246 18.93 -0.22 -25.54
C LYS A 246 17.60 -0.90 -25.86
N GLU A 247 17.64 -1.98 -26.63
CA GLU A 247 16.46 -2.74 -27.06
C GLU A 247 16.16 -3.94 -26.13
N GLU A 248 16.96 -4.12 -25.10
CA GLU A 248 16.76 -5.18 -24.13
C GLU A 248 15.81 -4.76 -23.03
N TYR A 249 15.24 -5.74 -22.35
CA TYR A 249 14.30 -5.54 -21.24
C TYR A 249 14.62 -6.47 -20.06
N LEU A 250 14.08 -6.12 -18.89
CA LEU A 250 14.28 -6.89 -17.68
C LEU A 250 13.28 -8.02 -17.59
N VAL A 251 13.77 -9.19 -17.16
CA VAL A 251 12.98 -10.38 -16.83
C VAL A 251 13.22 -10.81 -15.40
N ARG A 252 12.22 -11.40 -14.79
CA ARG A 252 12.28 -12.00 -13.46
C ARG A 252 13.05 -13.32 -13.53
N THR A 253 13.89 -13.59 -12.54
CA THR A 253 14.53 -14.90 -12.38
C THR A 253 13.81 -15.71 -11.30
N ASP A 254 14.27 -16.94 -11.06
CA ASP A 254 13.84 -17.81 -9.96
C ASP A 254 14.64 -17.59 -8.66
N GLU A 255 15.56 -16.62 -8.65
CA GLU A 255 16.43 -16.31 -7.51
C GLU A 255 15.77 -15.30 -6.58
N LEU A 256 15.45 -15.73 -5.34
CA LEU A 256 14.99 -14.86 -4.27
C LEU A 256 16.15 -14.05 -3.72
N ILE A 257 16.05 -12.73 -3.71
CA ILE A 257 17.03 -11.84 -3.09
C ILE A 257 16.74 -11.70 -1.60
N ILE A 258 15.51 -11.31 -1.25
CA ILE A 258 15.11 -11.08 0.14
C ILE A 258 13.61 -11.27 0.33
N LYS A 259 13.19 -12.01 1.37
CA LYS A 259 11.84 -11.96 1.92
C LYS A 259 11.79 -10.81 2.94
N ASN A 260 11.01 -9.78 2.64
CA ASN A 260 11.01 -8.51 3.37
C ASN A 260 10.13 -8.57 4.63
N LEU A 261 10.48 -9.40 5.61
CA LEU A 261 9.78 -9.58 6.87
C LEU A 261 10.68 -9.26 8.07
N LYS A 262 10.08 -8.82 9.17
CA LYS A 262 10.78 -8.57 10.45
C LYS A 262 11.95 -7.61 10.26
N THR A 263 13.17 -8.00 10.69
CA THR A 263 14.38 -7.17 10.58
C THR A 263 14.72 -6.82 9.14
N ASN A 264 14.37 -7.66 8.16
CA ASN A 264 14.59 -7.32 6.76
C ASN A 264 13.84 -6.07 6.32
N LYS A 265 12.63 -5.78 6.87
CA LYS A 265 11.95 -4.50 6.64
C LYS A 265 12.82 -3.31 7.08
N VAL A 266 13.49 -3.44 8.23
CA VAL A 266 14.40 -2.38 8.74
C VAL A 266 15.62 -2.19 7.83
N LEU A 267 16.22 -3.29 7.37
CA LEU A 267 17.36 -3.24 6.45
C LEU A 267 16.99 -2.53 5.15
N GLN A 268 15.84 -2.87 4.57
CA GLN A 268 15.36 -2.24 3.35
C GLN A 268 15.00 -0.75 3.56
N ILE A 269 14.39 -0.39 4.69
CA ILE A 269 14.14 1.01 5.03
C ILE A 269 15.46 1.80 5.10
N ALA A 270 16.46 1.23 5.77
CA ALA A 270 17.77 1.89 5.89
C ALA A 270 18.47 2.06 4.54
N GLN A 271 18.38 1.06 3.65
CA GLN A 271 19.02 1.08 2.33
C GLN A 271 18.30 1.98 1.32
N GLU A 272 16.96 1.94 1.28
CA GLU A 272 16.19 2.61 0.23
C GLU A 272 15.66 3.99 0.62
N ILE A 273 15.37 4.21 1.91
CA ILE A 273 14.89 5.50 2.41
C ILE A 273 16.04 6.33 2.99
N GLY A 274 17.00 5.68 3.69
CA GLY A 274 18.16 6.34 4.31
C GLY A 274 17.81 7.21 5.51
N LYS A 275 16.55 7.15 6.00
CA LYS A 275 16.07 7.90 7.16
C LYS A 275 15.27 6.99 8.08
N VAL A 276 15.31 7.28 9.39
CA VAL A 276 14.46 6.59 10.37
C VAL A 276 13.06 7.19 10.30
N PRO A 277 12.01 6.37 10.06
CA PRO A 277 10.63 6.86 10.03
C PRO A 277 10.22 7.47 11.37
N VAL A 278 9.20 8.33 11.32
CA VAL A 278 8.58 8.94 12.49
C VAL A 278 7.16 8.43 12.75
N LEU A 279 6.56 7.78 11.74
CA LEU A 279 5.30 7.05 11.86
C LEU A 279 5.45 5.66 11.26
N SER A 280 4.77 4.66 11.85
CA SER A 280 4.78 3.29 11.36
C SER A 280 3.42 2.63 11.57
N PHE A 281 2.90 1.96 10.54
CA PHE A 281 1.62 1.26 10.55
C PHE A 281 1.81 -0.19 10.11
N GLY A 282 1.14 -1.12 10.79
CA GLY A 282 1.22 -2.55 10.50
C GLY A 282 0.07 -3.31 11.15
N ASN A 283 0.10 -4.65 11.08
CA ASN A 283 -0.95 -5.51 11.65
C ASN A 283 -0.42 -6.81 12.27
N SER A 284 0.83 -7.16 12.00
CA SER A 284 1.37 -8.48 12.35
C SER A 284 2.70 -8.41 13.08
N SER A 285 3.14 -9.55 13.63
CA SER A 285 4.48 -9.66 14.23
C SER A 285 5.62 -9.43 13.22
N GLY A 286 5.32 -9.54 11.92
CA GLY A 286 6.25 -9.20 10.84
C GLY A 286 6.66 -7.73 10.84
N ASP A 287 5.86 -6.84 11.45
CA ASP A 287 6.01 -5.39 11.45
C ASP A 287 6.68 -4.85 12.71
N CYS A 288 6.75 -5.67 13.77
CA CYS A 288 7.30 -5.22 15.06
C CYS A 288 8.71 -4.63 14.95
N ALA A 289 9.57 -5.22 14.11
CA ALA A 289 10.92 -4.67 13.90
C ALA A 289 10.89 -3.28 13.26
N MET A 290 10.01 -3.06 12.27
CA MET A 290 9.79 -1.76 11.64
C MET A 290 9.26 -0.74 12.65
N HIS A 291 8.28 -1.12 13.49
CA HIS A 291 7.76 -0.29 14.56
C HIS A 291 8.82 0.07 15.58
N ASN A 292 9.61 -0.91 16.04
CA ASN A 292 10.68 -0.68 16.99
C ASN A 292 11.77 0.24 16.41
N TYR A 293 12.07 0.12 15.11
CA TYR A 293 13.00 1.01 14.44
C TYR A 293 12.46 2.45 14.40
N CYS A 294 11.18 2.63 14.08
CA CYS A 294 10.49 3.91 14.13
C CYS A 294 10.52 4.51 15.54
N LEU A 295 10.08 3.76 16.56
CA LEU A 295 10.05 4.19 17.96
C LEU A 295 11.45 4.41 18.56
N GLY A 296 12.46 3.81 17.94
CA GLY A 296 13.86 4.04 18.26
C GLY A 296 14.45 5.35 17.73
N ASN A 297 13.67 6.18 17.03
CA ASN A 297 14.12 7.47 16.51
C ASN A 297 14.61 8.37 17.65
N LYS A 298 15.88 8.79 17.58
CA LYS A 298 16.51 9.63 18.63
C LYS A 298 16.44 11.11 18.32
N LYS A 299 16.04 11.47 17.11
CA LYS A 299 16.00 12.85 16.65
C LYS A 299 14.63 13.49 16.85
N TYR A 300 13.57 12.70 16.64
CA TYR A 300 12.20 13.18 16.60
C TYR A 300 11.26 12.29 17.42
N PRO A 301 10.14 12.85 17.92
CA PRO A 301 9.05 12.04 18.44
C PRO A 301 8.52 11.12 17.35
N SER A 302 8.10 9.93 17.73
CA SER A 302 7.59 8.92 16.78
C SER A 302 6.43 8.14 17.37
N ALA A 303 5.59 7.55 16.51
CA ALA A 303 4.46 6.73 16.91
C ALA A 303 4.29 5.51 15.99
N ALA A 304 3.75 4.41 16.56
CA ALA A 304 3.47 3.18 15.84
C ALA A 304 2.03 2.73 16.07
N PHE A 305 1.37 2.28 15.01
CA PHE A 305 -0.03 1.89 14.99
C PHE A 305 -0.18 0.47 14.45
N MET A 306 -0.96 -0.36 15.15
CA MET A 306 -1.22 -1.74 14.78
C MET A 306 -2.72 -1.96 14.57
N LEU A 307 -3.11 -2.39 13.38
CA LEU A 307 -4.46 -2.83 13.08
C LEU A 307 -4.69 -4.22 13.66
N VAL A 308 -5.90 -4.43 14.14
CA VAL A 308 -6.39 -5.73 14.58
C VAL A 308 -7.63 -6.08 13.74
N ALA A 309 -7.56 -7.16 12.99
CA ALA A 309 -8.66 -7.71 12.21
C ALA A 309 -9.64 -8.43 13.17
N ASP A 310 -10.49 -7.67 13.85
CA ASP A 310 -11.42 -8.13 14.89
C ASP A 310 -12.90 -8.01 14.49
N ASP A 311 -13.19 -7.84 13.21
CA ASP A 311 -14.56 -7.73 12.71
C ASP A 311 -15.01 -9.01 11.98
N ASP A 312 -15.80 -9.83 12.68
CA ASP A 312 -16.38 -11.03 12.11
C ASP A 312 -17.75 -10.81 11.46
N GLN A 313 -18.24 -9.58 11.39
CA GLN A 313 -19.48 -9.22 10.72
C GLN A 313 -19.27 -8.72 9.31
N ARG A 314 -18.28 -7.84 9.13
CA ARG A 314 -17.96 -7.18 7.86
C ARG A 314 -16.73 -7.79 7.18
N ASP A 315 -15.93 -8.58 7.93
CA ASP A 315 -14.75 -9.30 7.45
C ASP A 315 -14.69 -10.72 8.02
N HIS A 316 -13.75 -11.55 7.61
CA HIS A 316 -13.57 -12.95 8.02
C HIS A 316 -12.62 -13.11 9.23
N ALA A 317 -12.78 -12.26 10.24
CA ALA A 317 -11.90 -12.23 11.41
C ALA A 317 -11.92 -13.52 12.24
N ASN A 318 -10.73 -13.93 12.72
CA ASN A 318 -10.58 -14.87 13.81
C ASN A 318 -10.49 -14.09 15.14
N LEU A 319 -11.59 -14.04 15.90
CA LEU A 319 -11.70 -13.23 17.12
C LEU A 319 -10.71 -13.64 18.20
N ALA A 320 -10.40 -14.93 18.34
CA ALA A 320 -9.46 -15.41 19.35
C ALA A 320 -8.03 -14.94 19.03
N GLU A 321 -7.62 -15.02 17.76
CA GLU A 321 -6.31 -14.52 17.35
C GLU A 321 -6.25 -12.99 17.41
N ALA A 322 -7.33 -12.29 17.03
CA ALA A 322 -7.45 -10.84 17.14
C ALA A 322 -7.26 -10.35 18.59
N GLU A 323 -7.90 -11.00 19.58
CA GLU A 323 -7.76 -10.64 20.99
C GLU A 323 -6.34 -10.92 21.52
N LYS A 324 -5.72 -12.02 21.10
CA LYS A 324 -4.32 -12.33 21.43
C LYS A 324 -3.38 -11.26 20.88
N ARG A 325 -3.54 -10.86 19.62
CA ARG A 325 -2.75 -9.81 18.99
C ARG A 325 -2.96 -8.47 19.68
N ARG A 326 -4.21 -8.09 20.00
CA ARG A 326 -4.52 -6.86 20.74
C ARG A 326 -3.72 -6.76 22.03
N LYS A 327 -3.69 -7.82 22.85
CA LYS A 327 -2.92 -7.86 24.10
C LYS A 327 -1.43 -7.64 23.87
N GLN A 328 -0.87 -8.32 22.86
CA GLN A 328 0.53 -8.18 22.49
C GLN A 328 0.89 -6.74 22.07
N TRP A 329 0.01 -6.09 21.28
CA TRP A 329 0.26 -4.72 20.79
C TRP A 329 0.13 -3.68 21.90
N VAL A 330 -0.83 -3.84 22.81
CA VAL A 330 -0.97 -2.98 24.00
C VAL A 330 0.25 -3.12 24.92
N GLU A 331 0.71 -4.34 25.17
CA GLU A 331 1.91 -4.61 25.96
C GLU A 331 3.16 -3.99 25.32
N ALA A 332 3.27 -4.05 23.99
CA ALA A 332 4.33 -3.42 23.22
C ALA A 332 4.21 -1.88 23.11
N LYS A 333 3.14 -1.30 23.67
CA LYS A 333 2.85 0.15 23.66
C LYS A 333 2.64 0.73 22.26
N TYR A 334 2.12 -0.07 21.33
CA TYR A 334 1.64 0.42 20.05
C TYR A 334 0.20 0.95 20.21
N HIS A 335 -0.17 1.96 19.43
CA HIS A 335 -1.57 2.37 19.31
C HIS A 335 -2.34 1.30 18.54
N VAL A 336 -3.40 0.77 19.13
CA VAL A 336 -4.18 -0.32 18.54
C VAL A 336 -5.40 0.26 17.81
N ILE A 337 -5.59 -0.13 16.57
CA ILE A 337 -6.75 0.19 15.75
C ILE A 337 -7.63 -1.06 15.64
N SER A 338 -8.87 -0.98 16.10
CA SER A 338 -9.87 -2.04 15.99
C SER A 338 -10.69 -1.86 14.71
N MET A 339 -10.62 -2.79 13.78
CA MET A 339 -11.44 -2.70 12.57
C MET A 339 -12.93 -2.72 12.89
N ARG A 340 -13.36 -3.47 13.91
CA ARG A 340 -14.74 -3.55 14.37
C ARG A 340 -15.23 -2.23 14.97
N ASN A 341 -14.46 -1.65 15.88
CA ASN A 341 -14.93 -0.55 16.72
C ASN A 341 -14.58 0.82 16.16
N ASP A 342 -13.42 0.94 15.51
CA ASP A 342 -12.87 2.22 15.10
C ASP A 342 -13.25 2.58 13.66
N PHE A 343 -13.61 1.59 12.82
CA PHE A 343 -14.03 1.80 11.45
C PHE A 343 -15.56 1.83 11.31
N ARG A 344 -16.10 2.83 10.61
CA ARG A 344 -17.52 2.87 10.23
C ARG A 344 -17.83 1.90 9.09
N THR A 345 -16.89 1.74 8.18
CA THR A 345 -16.91 0.74 7.10
C THR A 345 -15.52 0.17 6.93
N ILE A 346 -15.38 -1.01 6.36
CA ILE A 346 -14.07 -1.59 6.00
C ILE A 346 -13.81 -1.34 4.51
N TYR A 347 -14.65 -1.88 3.63
CA TYR A 347 -14.43 -1.88 2.17
C TYR A 347 -15.37 -0.92 1.41
N GLY A 348 -16.34 -0.30 2.10
CA GLY A 348 -17.37 0.55 1.51
C GLY A 348 -18.77 -0.09 1.57
N PRO A 349 -19.82 0.67 1.16
CA PRO A 349 -21.21 0.27 1.38
C PRO A 349 -21.69 -0.88 0.48
N ASP A 350 -21.03 -1.08 -0.66
CA ASP A 350 -21.45 -2.07 -1.67
C ASP A 350 -20.79 -3.44 -1.48
N VAL A 351 -19.89 -3.57 -0.52
CA VAL A 351 -19.20 -4.84 -0.22
C VAL A 351 -19.88 -5.56 0.91
N VAL A 352 -20.26 -6.80 0.66
CA VAL A 352 -20.95 -7.67 1.62
C VAL A 352 -20.14 -8.94 1.81
N LYS A 353 -19.81 -9.26 3.08
CA LYS A 353 -19.23 -10.54 3.44
C LYS A 353 -20.21 -11.68 3.14
N VAL A 354 -19.73 -12.74 2.50
CA VAL A 354 -20.45 -13.98 2.24
C VAL A 354 -19.55 -15.18 2.61
N PRO A 355 -20.10 -16.38 2.81
CA PRO A 355 -19.28 -17.57 3.02
C PRO A 355 -18.27 -17.79 1.87
N PHE A 356 -17.11 -18.35 2.21
CA PHE A 356 -16.17 -18.81 1.19
C PHE A 356 -16.79 -19.92 0.36
N THR A 357 -16.53 -19.88 -0.94
CA THR A 357 -16.97 -20.91 -1.89
C THR A 357 -15.75 -21.46 -2.63
N PHE A 358 -15.62 -22.78 -2.65
CA PHE A 358 -14.53 -23.44 -3.35
C PHE A 358 -15.10 -24.41 -4.36
N PRO A 359 -14.66 -24.38 -5.64
CA PRO A 359 -15.03 -25.40 -6.60
C PRO A 359 -14.54 -26.77 -6.13
N GLU A 360 -15.34 -27.80 -6.46
CA GLU A 360 -15.02 -29.21 -6.16
C GLU A 360 -13.79 -29.70 -6.93
#